data_10e2dd65f0ac67269718a891c6d0ff99
#
_entry.id   10e2dd65f0ac67269718a891c6d0ff99
#
_cell.length_a   1.000
_cell.length_b   1.000
_cell.length_c   1.000
_cell.angle_alpha   90.00
_cell.angle_beta   90.00
_cell.angle_gamma   90.00
#
_symmetry.space_group_name_H-M   'P 1'
#
loop_
_entity.id
_entity.type
_entity.pdbx_description
1 polymer ?
#
loop_
_entity_poly.entity_id
_entity_poly.type
_entity_poly.pdbx_seq_one_letter_code
_entity_poly.pdbx_strand_id
1 'polypeptide(L)'
;MCIRDRNSSASVAFVAPTNNGGSSITGYTVTSSPGGITATGTTSPINVTGLTNGTAYTFTIVATNAIGNSSPSTASSAVTPLVPFTCGTSTVADIDVNSYNTVLIGTQCWTKSNLKVTKYNDGTAIPDETANTAGWAGLTTGARSDYTGAASYIATYGYLYNWYAAKGVSTSGSTTYKNICPTDWHVPTDGEWTALETQLGGFSVAGGKMKSTGTTLWNSPNGGANNSSGFSALPGGQRLSPASVDIGNEASFWSATTDVTTGGGGWAWFRGLSRLSGFLNIASTSKDMGQSVRCLKD
;
A
#
# COMPACT_ATOMS: atom_id res chain seq x y z
N MET A 1 -5.19 -32.38 -5.44
CA MET A 1 -6.20 -31.44 -4.93
C MET A 1 -5.67 -30.02 -5.14
N CYS A 2 -6.46 -29.12 -5.68
CA CYS A 2 -6.11 -27.69 -5.85
C CYS A 2 -7.14 -26.87 -5.06
N ILE A 3 -6.68 -25.87 -4.27
CA ILE A 3 -7.57 -25.09 -3.42
C ILE A 3 -7.36 -23.60 -3.74
N ARG A 4 -8.47 -22.87 -3.85
CA ARG A 4 -8.49 -21.40 -3.97
C ARG A 4 -9.19 -20.85 -2.76
N ASP A 5 -8.52 -19.96 -2.06
CA ASP A 5 -9.07 -19.20 -0.95
C ASP A 5 -10.01 -18.08 -1.40
N ARG A 6 -10.96 -17.77 -0.56
CA ARG A 6 -11.91 -16.67 -0.69
C ARG A 6 -12.28 -16.16 0.70
N ASN A 7 -12.98 -15.04 0.76
CA ASN A 7 -13.49 -14.52 2.02
C ASN A 7 -14.34 -15.60 2.72
N SER A 8 -13.91 -16.01 3.91
CA SER A 8 -14.57 -17.00 4.79
C SER A 8 -14.93 -18.32 4.08
N SER A 9 -14.22 -18.69 3.01
CA SER A 9 -14.52 -19.88 2.23
C SER A 9 -13.30 -20.39 1.44
N ALA A 10 -13.38 -21.64 0.97
CA ALA A 10 -12.40 -22.24 0.07
C ALA A 10 -13.11 -23.04 -1.02
N SER A 11 -12.60 -22.97 -2.25
CA SER A 11 -13.04 -23.80 -3.37
C SER A 11 -12.07 -24.96 -3.52
N VAL A 12 -12.54 -26.17 -3.25
CA VAL A 12 -11.73 -27.41 -3.23
C VAL A 12 -11.97 -28.16 -4.53
N ALA A 13 -10.97 -28.14 -5.43
CA ALA A 13 -10.99 -28.88 -6.69
C ALA A 13 -10.23 -30.21 -6.52
N PHE A 14 -10.79 -31.27 -7.06
CA PHE A 14 -10.25 -32.64 -7.00
C PHE A 14 -10.58 -33.43 -8.26
N VAL A 15 -9.91 -34.57 -8.41
CA VAL A 15 -10.20 -35.55 -9.46
C VAL A 15 -10.92 -36.72 -8.80
N ALA A 16 -11.98 -37.21 -9.43
CA ALA A 16 -12.70 -38.39 -8.99
C ALA A 16 -11.75 -39.61 -8.94
N PRO A 17 -11.91 -40.51 -7.97
CA PRO A 17 -11.10 -41.75 -7.94
C PRO A 17 -11.43 -42.62 -9.15
N THR A 18 -10.41 -43.31 -9.67
CA THR A 18 -10.57 -44.25 -10.80
C THR A 18 -11.29 -45.56 -10.37
N ASN A 19 -11.15 -45.92 -9.09
CA ASN A 19 -11.87 -47.05 -8.50
C ASN A 19 -13.10 -46.51 -7.75
N ASN A 20 -14.29 -46.91 -8.16
CA ASN A 20 -15.58 -46.51 -7.59
C ASN A 20 -16.13 -47.48 -6.55
N GLY A 21 -15.36 -48.50 -6.15
CA GLY A 21 -15.79 -49.50 -5.15
C GLY A 21 -16.95 -50.42 -5.62
N GLY A 22 -17.15 -50.55 -6.92
CA GLY A 22 -18.19 -51.43 -7.50
C GLY A 22 -19.54 -50.79 -7.69
N SER A 23 -19.72 -49.48 -7.41
CA SER A 23 -20.92 -48.73 -7.70
C SER A 23 -20.59 -47.29 -8.07
N SER A 24 -21.44 -46.66 -8.89
CA SER A 24 -21.25 -45.26 -9.30
C SER A 24 -21.21 -44.32 -8.09
N ILE A 25 -20.25 -43.39 -8.09
CA ILE A 25 -20.13 -42.37 -7.03
C ILE A 25 -21.34 -41.43 -7.14
N THR A 26 -22.04 -41.25 -6.03
CA THR A 26 -23.22 -40.41 -5.89
C THR A 26 -22.96 -39.06 -5.28
N GLY A 27 -21.82 -38.91 -4.58
CA GLY A 27 -21.45 -37.64 -3.96
C GLY A 27 -20.07 -37.65 -3.33
N TYR A 28 -19.67 -36.46 -2.88
CA TYR A 28 -18.43 -36.22 -2.17
C TYR A 28 -18.71 -35.34 -0.96
N THR A 29 -17.98 -35.61 0.13
CA THR A 29 -17.96 -34.77 1.34
C THR A 29 -16.53 -34.25 1.53
N VAL A 30 -16.37 -32.93 1.54
CA VAL A 30 -15.13 -32.25 1.91
C VAL A 30 -15.19 -31.90 3.38
N THR A 31 -14.11 -32.14 4.12
CA THR A 31 -13.99 -31.81 5.56
C THR A 31 -12.74 -30.98 5.77
N SER A 32 -12.85 -29.84 6.47
CA SER A 32 -11.74 -28.97 6.84
C SER A 32 -11.06 -29.43 8.13
N SER A 33 -9.77 -29.14 8.26
CA SER A 33 -9.02 -29.19 9.50
C SER A 33 -8.18 -27.92 9.65
N PRO A 34 -8.31 -27.19 10.78
CA PRO A 34 -9.13 -27.41 11.96
C PRO A 34 -10.62 -27.21 11.71
N GLY A 35 -11.42 -27.44 12.76
CA GLY A 35 -12.85 -27.08 12.83
C GLY A 35 -13.84 -28.10 12.28
N GLY A 36 -13.42 -29.09 11.46
CA GLY A 36 -14.29 -30.14 10.93
C GLY A 36 -15.49 -29.61 10.12
N ILE A 37 -15.36 -28.43 9.50
CA ILE A 37 -16.44 -27.84 8.67
C ILE A 37 -16.57 -28.69 7.41
N THR A 38 -17.80 -29.12 7.10
CA THR A 38 -18.08 -29.98 5.97
C THR A 38 -18.88 -29.28 4.87
N ALA A 39 -18.62 -29.69 3.63
CA ALA A 39 -19.45 -29.34 2.47
C ALA A 39 -19.62 -30.55 1.56
N THR A 40 -20.78 -30.69 0.94
CA THR A 40 -21.09 -31.81 0.05
C THR A 40 -21.37 -31.33 -1.37
N GLY A 41 -21.14 -32.20 -2.34
CA GLY A 41 -21.43 -31.95 -3.75
C GLY A 41 -21.29 -33.22 -4.58
N THR A 42 -21.82 -33.20 -5.80
CA THR A 42 -21.74 -34.32 -6.74
C THR A 42 -20.60 -34.19 -7.73
N THR A 43 -20.03 -33.00 -7.86
CA THR A 43 -18.95 -32.69 -8.82
C THR A 43 -17.88 -31.80 -8.18
N SER A 44 -16.69 -31.80 -8.72
CA SER A 44 -15.58 -30.87 -8.41
C SER A 44 -15.77 -29.57 -9.22
N PRO A 45 -15.47 -28.36 -8.66
CA PRO A 45 -15.05 -28.15 -7.27
C PRO A 45 -16.22 -28.07 -6.28
N ILE A 46 -15.93 -28.31 -4.99
CA ILE A 46 -16.87 -28.07 -3.87
C ILE A 46 -16.43 -26.86 -3.08
N ASN A 47 -17.37 -25.94 -2.81
CA ASN A 47 -17.11 -24.76 -2.00
C ASN A 47 -17.42 -25.03 -0.51
N VAL A 48 -16.40 -24.89 0.34
CA VAL A 48 -16.53 -24.96 1.80
C VAL A 48 -16.67 -23.53 2.33
N THR A 49 -17.77 -23.22 2.97
CA THR A 49 -18.09 -21.90 3.56
C THR A 49 -18.05 -21.94 5.09
N GLY A 50 -18.06 -20.77 5.74
CA GLY A 50 -18.02 -20.68 7.22
C GLY A 50 -16.61 -20.81 7.79
N LEU A 51 -15.57 -20.73 6.99
CA LEU A 51 -14.18 -20.68 7.43
C LEU A 51 -13.87 -19.33 8.08
N THR A 52 -12.98 -19.35 9.07
CA THR A 52 -12.46 -18.12 9.70
C THR A 52 -11.30 -17.56 8.90
N ASN A 53 -11.37 -16.30 8.47
CA ASN A 53 -10.25 -15.62 7.81
C ASN A 53 -9.03 -15.57 8.74
N GLY A 54 -7.84 -15.71 8.16
CA GLY A 54 -6.57 -15.75 8.90
C GLY A 54 -6.22 -17.09 9.52
N THR A 55 -7.13 -18.08 9.47
CA THR A 55 -6.86 -19.46 9.97
C THR A 55 -6.45 -20.35 8.81
N ALA A 56 -5.34 -21.05 8.96
CA ALA A 56 -4.87 -22.01 7.95
C ALA A 56 -5.69 -23.32 8.04
N TYR A 57 -6.24 -23.75 6.90
CA TYR A 57 -7.04 -24.99 6.77
C TYR A 57 -6.41 -25.93 5.77
N THR A 58 -6.50 -27.22 6.08
CA THR A 58 -6.32 -28.32 5.11
C THR A 58 -7.66 -29.03 4.92
N PHE A 59 -7.80 -29.78 3.82
CA PHE A 59 -9.06 -30.45 3.47
C PHE A 59 -8.81 -31.92 3.13
N THR A 60 -9.75 -32.78 3.51
CA THR A 60 -9.86 -34.16 3.08
C THR A 60 -11.20 -34.38 2.38
N ILE A 61 -11.27 -35.39 1.51
CA ILE A 61 -12.45 -35.69 0.73
C ILE A 61 -12.80 -37.18 0.90
N VAL A 62 -14.09 -37.45 1.11
CA VAL A 62 -14.67 -38.79 1.12
C VAL A 62 -15.64 -38.88 -0.07
N ALA A 63 -15.51 -39.91 -0.89
CA ALA A 63 -16.49 -40.25 -1.93
C ALA A 63 -17.52 -41.21 -1.37
N THR A 64 -18.80 -41.03 -1.79
CA THR A 64 -19.92 -41.87 -1.36
C THR A 64 -20.57 -42.51 -2.58
N ASN A 65 -20.95 -43.78 -2.46
CA ASN A 65 -21.75 -44.51 -3.45
C ASN A 65 -22.82 -45.36 -2.73
N ALA A 66 -23.55 -46.20 -3.46
CA ALA A 66 -24.62 -47.03 -2.90
C ALA A 66 -24.11 -48.12 -1.93
N ILE A 67 -22.80 -48.46 -1.94
CA ILE A 67 -22.17 -49.47 -1.07
C ILE A 67 -21.69 -48.84 0.22
N GLY A 68 -21.28 -47.56 0.18
CA GLY A 68 -20.79 -46.86 1.38
C GLY A 68 -19.82 -45.71 1.04
N ASN A 69 -19.04 -45.34 2.04
CA ASN A 69 -18.07 -44.25 1.97
C ASN A 69 -16.66 -44.76 1.73
N SER A 70 -15.87 -44.06 0.96
CA SER A 70 -14.45 -44.29 0.83
C SER A 70 -13.68 -43.93 2.11
N SER A 71 -12.44 -44.38 2.21
CA SER A 71 -11.49 -43.75 3.13
C SER A 71 -11.26 -42.28 2.73
N PRO A 72 -10.97 -41.37 3.69
CA PRO A 72 -10.61 -40.00 3.37
C PRO A 72 -9.36 -39.95 2.49
N SER A 73 -9.33 -38.94 1.62
CA SER A 73 -8.11 -38.64 0.86
C SER A 73 -6.97 -38.19 1.76
N THR A 74 -5.75 -38.14 1.23
CA THR A 74 -4.67 -37.36 1.85
C THR A 74 -5.10 -35.89 1.99
N ALA A 75 -4.64 -35.22 3.08
CA ALA A 75 -4.93 -33.82 3.29
C ALA A 75 -4.29 -32.97 2.17
N SER A 76 -4.95 -31.87 1.85
CA SER A 76 -4.41 -30.87 0.93
C SER A 76 -3.23 -30.11 1.53
N SER A 77 -2.52 -29.31 0.71
CA SER A 77 -1.75 -28.18 1.24
C SER A 77 -2.67 -27.21 2.00
N ALA A 78 -2.09 -26.48 2.97
CA ALA A 78 -2.84 -25.48 3.71
C ALA A 78 -3.22 -24.27 2.84
N VAL A 79 -4.40 -23.72 3.12
CA VAL A 79 -4.88 -22.45 2.56
C VAL A 79 -5.44 -21.59 3.70
N THR A 80 -5.24 -20.28 3.62
CA THR A 80 -5.71 -19.33 4.64
C THR A 80 -6.69 -18.36 4.00
N PRO A 81 -8.01 -18.51 4.24
CA PRO A 81 -8.99 -17.55 3.75
C PRO A 81 -8.69 -16.13 4.23
N LEU A 82 -8.80 -15.16 3.36
CA LEU A 82 -8.51 -13.75 3.67
C LEU A 82 -9.71 -12.88 3.32
N VAL A 83 -9.90 -11.81 4.09
CA VAL A 83 -10.83 -10.75 3.71
C VAL A 83 -10.28 -10.05 2.46
N PRO A 84 -11.04 -9.94 1.37
CA PRO A 84 -10.60 -9.20 0.20
C PRO A 84 -10.28 -7.76 0.57
N PHE A 85 -9.17 -7.25 0.02
CA PHE A 85 -8.84 -5.84 0.18
C PHE A 85 -9.91 -4.98 -0.51
N THR A 86 -10.46 -3.99 0.22
CA THR A 86 -11.43 -3.02 -0.29
C THR A 86 -10.91 -1.61 0.02
N CYS A 87 -10.58 -0.87 -1.03
CA CYS A 87 -10.09 0.49 -0.88
C CYS A 87 -11.12 1.39 -0.18
N GLY A 88 -10.66 2.20 0.75
CA GLY A 88 -11.47 3.09 1.57
C GLY A 88 -11.96 2.48 2.88
N THR A 89 -11.93 1.15 3.02
CA THR A 89 -12.31 0.45 4.27
C THR A 89 -11.19 -0.42 4.83
N SER A 90 -10.38 -1.03 3.95
CA SER A 90 -9.21 -1.82 4.38
C SER A 90 -8.02 -0.92 4.70
N THR A 91 -7.18 -1.38 5.61
CA THR A 91 -5.85 -0.82 5.86
C THR A 91 -4.79 -1.63 5.12
N VAL A 92 -3.63 -1.03 4.90
CA VAL A 92 -2.43 -1.71 4.39
C VAL A 92 -1.28 -1.48 5.37
N ALA A 93 -0.43 -2.48 5.54
CA ALA A 93 0.75 -2.38 6.42
C ALA A 93 2.03 -2.39 5.58
N ASP A 94 3.02 -1.58 5.99
CA ASP A 94 4.39 -1.65 5.48
C ASP A 94 5.21 -2.74 6.18
N ILE A 95 6.47 -2.90 5.78
CA ILE A 95 7.38 -3.91 6.33
C ILE A 95 7.70 -3.70 7.82
N ASP A 96 7.60 -2.48 8.33
CA ASP A 96 7.76 -2.15 9.75
C ASP A 96 6.43 -2.29 10.53
N VAL A 97 5.40 -2.87 9.90
CA VAL A 97 4.06 -3.10 10.47
C VAL A 97 3.31 -1.80 10.79
N ASN A 98 3.69 -0.67 10.19
CA ASN A 98 2.90 0.54 10.26
C ASN A 98 1.63 0.37 9.43
N SER A 99 0.47 0.65 10.02
CA SER A 99 -0.83 0.56 9.34
C SER A 99 -1.25 1.89 8.74
N TYR A 100 -1.74 1.86 7.51
CA TYR A 100 -2.22 3.02 6.75
C TYR A 100 -3.67 2.78 6.32
N ASN A 101 -4.56 3.69 6.70
CA ASN A 101 -5.90 3.74 6.10
C ASN A 101 -5.81 4.07 4.61
N THR A 102 -6.79 3.64 3.85
CA THR A 102 -6.85 3.89 2.41
C THR A 102 -8.02 4.78 2.01
N VAL A 103 -7.96 5.37 0.83
CA VAL A 103 -9.04 6.16 0.23
C VAL A 103 -9.10 5.90 -1.26
N LEU A 104 -10.30 5.71 -1.78
CA LEU A 104 -10.58 5.60 -3.20
C LEU A 104 -10.90 6.99 -3.76
N ILE A 105 -10.13 7.44 -4.76
CA ILE A 105 -10.37 8.71 -5.46
C ILE A 105 -10.42 8.41 -6.96
N GLY A 106 -11.60 8.51 -7.55
CA GLY A 106 -11.83 7.97 -8.89
C GLY A 106 -11.62 6.47 -8.91
N THR A 107 -10.68 5.99 -9.70
CA THR A 107 -10.28 4.57 -9.78
C THR A 107 -9.00 4.27 -8.99
N GLN A 108 -8.39 5.27 -8.37
CA GLN A 108 -7.10 5.16 -7.68
C GLN A 108 -7.26 4.96 -6.17
N CYS A 109 -6.54 3.97 -5.63
CA CYS A 109 -6.53 3.70 -4.20
C CYS A 109 -5.24 4.21 -3.54
N TRP A 110 -5.36 5.20 -2.67
CA TRP A 110 -4.25 5.90 -2.03
C TRP A 110 -4.15 5.61 -0.54
N THR A 111 -2.93 5.67 0.01
CA THR A 111 -2.75 5.75 1.47
C THR A 111 -3.21 7.13 1.97
N LYS A 112 -3.94 7.17 3.11
CA LYS A 112 -4.45 8.43 3.71
C LYS A 112 -3.45 9.16 4.59
N SER A 113 -2.33 8.53 4.92
CA SER A 113 -1.25 9.13 5.70
C SER A 113 0.10 8.93 5.01
N ASN A 114 1.05 9.80 5.32
CA ASN A 114 2.39 9.74 4.78
C ASN A 114 3.11 8.51 5.31
N LEU A 115 4.02 7.94 4.51
CA LEU A 115 4.86 6.84 4.95
C LEU A 115 5.73 7.22 6.14
N LYS A 116 5.93 6.23 7.02
CA LYS A 116 6.87 6.31 8.16
C LYS A 116 7.72 5.04 8.28
N VAL A 117 7.97 4.39 7.15
CA VAL A 117 8.76 3.18 7.05
C VAL A 117 10.25 3.47 7.14
N THR A 118 11.01 2.58 7.76
CA THR A 118 12.47 2.70 7.92
C THR A 118 13.26 1.74 7.02
N LYS A 119 12.55 0.87 6.29
CA LYS A 119 13.13 -0.16 5.42
C LYS A 119 12.41 -0.21 4.09
N TYR A 120 13.10 -0.69 3.07
CA TYR A 120 12.48 -1.15 1.83
C TYR A 120 11.83 -2.52 2.02
N ASN A 121 10.95 -2.91 1.11
CA ASN A 121 10.24 -4.20 1.17
C ASN A 121 11.16 -5.44 1.16
N ASP A 122 12.41 -5.29 0.73
CA ASP A 122 13.42 -6.35 0.82
C ASP A 122 14.10 -6.46 2.19
N GLY A 123 13.68 -5.65 3.16
CA GLY A 123 14.25 -5.59 4.51
C GLY A 123 15.48 -4.71 4.64
N THR A 124 16.01 -4.15 3.54
CA THR A 124 17.16 -3.25 3.59
C THR A 124 16.78 -1.93 4.27
N ALA A 125 17.59 -1.47 5.22
CA ALA A 125 17.36 -0.22 5.91
C ALA A 125 17.48 1.00 4.97
N ILE A 126 16.60 1.99 5.17
CA ILE A 126 16.72 3.33 4.59
C ILE A 126 17.56 4.15 5.59
N PRO A 127 18.76 4.61 5.24
CA PRO A 127 19.61 5.36 6.14
C PRO A 127 18.90 6.55 6.78
N ASP A 128 19.10 6.72 8.08
CA ASP A 128 18.61 7.87 8.83
C ASP A 128 19.66 8.97 8.79
N GLU A 129 19.38 10.03 8.07
CA GLU A 129 20.26 11.17 7.88
C GLU A 129 19.73 12.43 8.60
N THR A 130 18.92 12.25 9.63
CA THR A 130 18.34 13.38 10.42
C THR A 130 19.41 14.28 10.99
N ALA A 131 20.47 13.70 11.55
CA ALA A 131 21.58 14.45 12.15
C ALA A 131 22.55 15.01 11.10
N ASN A 132 22.46 14.58 9.85
CA ASN A 132 23.37 15.02 8.78
C ASN A 132 22.91 16.36 8.19
N THR A 133 23.18 17.44 8.90
CA THR A 133 22.72 18.79 8.52
C THR A 133 23.48 19.36 7.31
N ALA A 134 24.75 19.04 7.15
CA ALA A 134 25.59 19.55 6.07
C ALA A 134 25.61 18.61 4.85
N GLY A 135 25.60 17.30 5.07
CA GLY A 135 25.73 16.30 3.99
C GLY A 135 24.42 15.84 3.40
N TRP A 136 23.25 16.30 3.88
CA TRP A 136 21.96 15.98 3.27
C TRP A 136 21.91 16.43 1.81
N ALA A 137 22.31 17.68 1.55
CA ALA A 137 22.47 18.17 0.18
C ALA A 137 23.57 17.38 -0.55
N GLY A 138 23.25 16.95 -1.76
CA GLY A 138 24.15 16.16 -2.59
C GLY A 138 24.10 14.64 -2.31
N LEU A 139 23.22 14.14 -1.43
CA LEU A 139 22.99 12.71 -1.32
C LEU A 139 22.50 12.14 -2.65
N THR A 140 23.15 11.07 -3.09
CA THR A 140 22.80 10.33 -4.33
C THR A 140 22.33 8.91 -4.05
N THR A 141 22.16 8.56 -2.78
CA THR A 141 21.60 7.30 -2.29
C THR A 141 20.34 7.55 -1.47
N GLY A 142 19.51 6.52 -1.30
CA GLY A 142 18.29 6.64 -0.51
C GLY A 142 18.54 7.01 0.93
N ALA A 143 17.80 8.01 1.44
CA ALA A 143 17.87 8.50 2.81
C ALA A 143 16.50 8.97 3.30
N ARG A 144 16.31 8.94 4.61
CA ARG A 144 15.17 9.52 5.32
C ARG A 144 15.62 10.48 6.40
N SER A 145 14.73 11.38 6.77
CA SER A 145 14.92 12.30 7.89
C SER A 145 13.62 12.47 8.66
N ASP A 146 13.72 12.67 9.94
CA ASP A 146 12.64 13.22 10.75
C ASP A 146 12.71 14.77 10.82
N TYR A 147 11.88 15.34 11.68
CA TYR A 147 11.76 16.78 11.90
C TYR A 147 12.53 17.24 13.16
N THR A 148 13.77 16.82 13.37
CA THR A 148 14.56 17.16 14.56
C THR A 148 14.45 16.18 15.74
N GLY A 149 14.14 14.90 15.49
CA GLY A 149 14.15 13.86 16.54
C GLY A 149 12.90 13.80 17.42
N ALA A 150 11.83 14.56 17.09
CA ALA A 150 10.60 14.51 17.85
C ALA A 150 9.69 13.38 17.32
N ALA A 151 9.57 12.29 18.07
CA ALA A 151 8.74 11.14 17.71
C ALA A 151 7.27 11.50 17.41
N SER A 152 6.74 12.56 18.02
CA SER A 152 5.39 13.07 17.75
C SER A 152 5.19 13.56 16.31
N TYR A 153 6.23 14.14 15.70
CA TYR A 153 6.18 14.57 14.31
C TYR A 153 6.15 13.38 13.35
N ILE A 154 6.95 12.33 13.63
CA ILE A 154 6.93 11.11 12.83
C ILE A 154 5.55 10.45 12.89
N ALA A 155 4.94 10.39 14.08
CA ALA A 155 3.61 9.81 14.25
C ALA A 155 2.55 10.58 13.45
N THR A 156 2.68 11.90 13.34
CA THR A 156 1.72 12.79 12.67
C THR A 156 2.00 12.93 11.17
N TYR A 157 3.24 13.24 10.80
CA TYR A 157 3.60 13.65 9.44
C TYR A 157 4.37 12.60 8.64
N GLY A 158 4.78 11.48 9.27
CA GLY A 158 5.68 10.49 8.68
C GLY A 158 7.12 10.98 8.59
N TYR A 159 7.97 10.25 7.86
CA TYR A 159 9.32 10.70 7.53
C TYR A 159 9.34 11.54 6.24
N LEU A 160 10.39 12.34 6.10
CA LEU A 160 10.78 12.96 4.85
C LEU A 160 11.84 12.07 4.17
N TYR A 161 11.61 11.72 2.93
CA TYR A 161 12.50 10.86 2.13
C TYR A 161 13.08 11.65 0.99
N ASN A 162 14.37 11.45 0.67
CA ASN A 162 14.87 11.95 -0.60
C ASN A 162 14.31 11.11 -1.76
N TRP A 163 14.43 11.61 -2.99
CA TRP A 163 13.86 10.92 -4.15
C TRP A 163 14.47 9.53 -4.38
N TYR A 164 15.76 9.36 -4.05
CA TYR A 164 16.43 8.07 -4.19
C TYR A 164 15.80 7.01 -3.28
N ALA A 165 15.40 7.37 -2.07
CA ALA A 165 14.64 6.47 -1.19
C ALA A 165 13.23 6.24 -1.73
N ALA A 166 12.50 7.30 -2.12
CA ALA A 166 11.14 7.21 -2.65
C ALA A 166 11.08 6.34 -3.92
N LYS A 167 12.00 6.54 -4.86
CA LYS A 167 12.11 5.73 -6.08
C LYS A 167 12.71 4.34 -5.81
N GLY A 168 13.40 4.17 -4.67
CA GLY A 168 14.08 2.93 -4.32
C GLY A 168 15.39 2.70 -5.06
N VAL A 169 16.08 3.75 -5.44
CA VAL A 169 17.40 3.67 -6.08
C VAL A 169 18.44 3.51 -4.98
N SER A 170 19.11 2.38 -4.93
CA SER A 170 20.15 2.10 -3.91
C SER A 170 21.44 2.88 -4.12
N THR A 171 21.78 3.20 -5.37
CA THR A 171 22.91 4.03 -5.78
C THR A 171 22.55 4.82 -7.02
N SER A 172 23.15 6.00 -7.22
CA SER A 172 22.96 6.78 -8.44
C SER A 172 23.35 5.95 -9.66
N GLY A 173 22.47 5.92 -10.68
CA GLY A 173 22.65 5.11 -11.88
C GLY A 173 22.25 3.64 -11.76
N SER A 174 21.78 3.17 -10.61
CA SER A 174 21.26 1.80 -10.46
C SER A 174 19.94 1.63 -11.24
N THR A 175 19.81 0.50 -11.92
CA THR A 175 18.56 0.05 -12.56
C THR A 175 17.75 -0.90 -11.67
N THR A 176 18.29 -1.30 -10.52
CA THR A 176 17.59 -2.11 -9.54
C THR A 176 16.85 -1.20 -8.57
N TYR A 177 15.55 -1.30 -8.55
CA TYR A 177 14.68 -0.50 -7.68
C TYR A 177 14.18 -1.34 -6.51
N LYS A 178 14.19 -0.73 -5.33
CA LYS A 178 13.60 -1.28 -4.11
C LYS A 178 12.29 -0.56 -3.85
N ASN A 179 11.27 -1.27 -3.42
CA ASN A 179 10.00 -0.62 -3.12
C ASN A 179 9.96 -0.16 -1.65
N ILE A 180 9.63 1.11 -1.43
CA ILE A 180 9.41 1.72 -0.11
C ILE A 180 7.94 1.56 0.35
N CYS A 181 7.01 1.41 -0.59
CA CYS A 181 5.59 1.25 -0.32
C CYS A 181 5.25 -0.19 0.13
N PRO A 182 4.11 -0.42 0.77
CA PRO A 182 3.62 -1.77 1.06
C PRO A 182 3.64 -2.69 -0.18
N THR A 183 3.59 -4.00 0.04
CA THR A 183 3.47 -4.97 -1.07
C THR A 183 2.22 -4.69 -1.90
N ASP A 184 2.31 -4.79 -3.23
CA ASP A 184 1.28 -4.43 -4.22
C ASP A 184 0.90 -2.93 -4.22
N TRP A 185 1.85 -2.08 -3.77
CA TRP A 185 1.74 -0.63 -3.80
C TRP A 185 3.05 -0.01 -4.29
N HIS A 186 2.96 1.16 -4.90
CA HIS A 186 4.12 1.90 -5.40
C HIS A 186 4.04 3.40 -5.09
N VAL A 187 5.17 4.09 -5.23
CA VAL A 187 5.22 5.56 -5.20
C VAL A 187 4.65 6.08 -6.51
N PRO A 188 3.64 6.96 -6.50
CA PRO A 188 2.93 7.37 -7.70
C PRO A 188 3.83 8.06 -8.73
N THR A 189 3.61 7.76 -9.98
CA THR A 189 4.21 8.46 -11.13
C THR A 189 3.57 9.83 -11.33
N ASP A 190 4.19 10.68 -12.14
CA ASP A 190 3.64 11.99 -12.50
C ASP A 190 2.29 11.87 -13.24
N GLY A 191 2.14 10.85 -14.09
CA GLY A 191 0.88 10.57 -14.77
C GLY A 191 -0.25 10.19 -13.82
N GLU A 192 0.04 9.42 -12.77
CA GLU A 192 -0.96 9.02 -11.76
C GLU A 192 -1.36 10.19 -10.85
N TRP A 193 -0.42 11.07 -10.51
CA TRP A 193 -0.74 12.33 -9.86
C TRP A 193 -1.61 13.24 -10.74
N THR A 194 -1.35 13.29 -12.05
CA THR A 194 -2.15 14.04 -13.01
C THR A 194 -3.56 13.45 -13.15
N ALA A 195 -3.70 12.12 -13.10
CA ALA A 195 -5.02 11.47 -13.07
C ALA A 195 -5.81 11.85 -11.81
N LEU A 196 -5.16 11.85 -10.62
CA LEU A 196 -5.75 12.33 -9.37
C LEU A 196 -6.21 13.79 -9.49
N GLU A 197 -5.33 14.65 -9.95
CA GLU A 197 -5.62 16.09 -10.17
C GLU A 197 -6.84 16.29 -11.06
N THR A 198 -6.88 15.59 -12.21
CA THR A 198 -7.99 15.65 -13.16
C THR A 198 -9.29 15.19 -12.51
N GLN A 199 -9.27 14.09 -11.77
CA GLN A 199 -10.42 13.57 -11.02
C GLN A 199 -10.94 14.58 -9.99
N LEU A 200 -10.06 15.40 -9.43
CA LEU A 200 -10.39 16.41 -8.45
C LEU A 200 -10.81 17.77 -9.08
N GLY A 201 -10.82 17.87 -10.40
CA GLY A 201 -11.28 19.07 -11.14
C GLY A 201 -10.18 20.06 -11.51
N GLY A 202 -8.93 19.59 -11.57
CA GLY A 202 -7.76 20.33 -12.04
C GLY A 202 -7.02 21.07 -10.93
N PHE A 203 -5.83 21.56 -11.27
CA PHE A 203 -4.84 22.11 -10.31
C PHE A 203 -5.39 23.27 -9.45
N SER A 204 -6.32 24.06 -9.97
CA SER A 204 -6.85 25.24 -9.28
C SER A 204 -7.71 24.93 -8.04
N VAL A 205 -8.22 23.71 -7.93
CA VAL A 205 -9.12 23.28 -6.85
C VAL A 205 -8.70 21.99 -6.16
N ALA A 206 -7.86 21.18 -6.82
CA ALA A 206 -7.46 19.86 -6.32
C ALA A 206 -6.77 19.93 -4.95
N GLY A 207 -5.90 20.91 -4.75
CA GLY A 207 -5.18 21.07 -3.48
C GLY A 207 -6.13 21.30 -2.30
N GLY A 208 -7.17 22.12 -2.47
CA GLY A 208 -8.17 22.33 -1.42
C GLY A 208 -8.95 21.07 -1.07
N LYS A 209 -9.27 20.24 -2.08
CA LYS A 209 -9.95 18.95 -1.89
C LYS A 209 -9.05 17.90 -1.24
N MET A 210 -7.74 18.03 -1.34
CA MET A 210 -6.77 17.10 -0.76
C MET A 210 -6.36 17.45 0.67
N LYS A 211 -6.31 18.73 1.04
CA LYS A 211 -5.85 19.17 2.36
C LYS A 211 -6.82 18.78 3.47
N SER A 212 -6.29 18.32 4.60
CA SER A 212 -7.07 18.20 5.84
C SER A 212 -7.60 19.59 6.25
N THR A 213 -8.79 19.61 6.84
CA THR A 213 -9.47 20.85 7.25
C THR A 213 -8.95 21.37 8.59
N GLY A 214 -9.27 22.64 8.88
CA GLY A 214 -8.92 23.28 10.13
C GLY A 214 -7.50 23.83 10.17
N THR A 215 -7.16 24.44 11.30
CA THR A 215 -5.88 25.12 11.51
C THR A 215 -5.10 24.58 12.72
N THR A 216 -5.43 23.37 13.17
CA THR A 216 -4.70 22.70 14.23
C THR A 216 -3.33 22.21 13.78
N LEU A 217 -3.26 21.68 12.55
CA LEU A 217 -2.01 21.20 11.95
C LEU A 217 -1.55 22.16 10.84
N TRP A 218 -2.46 22.59 9.95
CA TRP A 218 -2.19 23.65 9.00
C TRP A 218 -2.22 25.00 9.70
N ASN A 219 -1.23 25.85 9.47
CA ASN A 219 -1.28 27.24 9.89
C ASN A 219 -2.37 27.99 9.13
N SER A 220 -2.97 29.01 9.79
CA SER A 220 -3.97 29.89 9.15
C SER A 220 -3.37 30.57 7.91
N PRO A 221 -4.17 30.76 6.82
CA PRO A 221 -5.63 30.58 6.71
C PRO A 221 -6.08 29.19 6.26
N ASN A 222 -5.22 28.24 5.89
CA ASN A 222 -5.53 26.96 5.25
C ASN A 222 -6.51 27.12 4.08
N GLY A 223 -6.19 28.03 3.17
CA GLY A 223 -7.06 28.52 2.10
C GLY A 223 -7.59 27.42 1.20
N GLY A 224 -8.92 27.38 1.01
CA GLY A 224 -9.61 26.43 0.13
C GLY A 224 -9.71 24.99 0.65
N ALA A 225 -9.19 24.67 1.85
CA ALA A 225 -9.21 23.32 2.38
C ALA A 225 -10.62 22.83 2.74
N ASN A 226 -11.07 21.73 2.13
CA ASN A 226 -12.34 21.09 2.43
C ASN A 226 -12.26 19.55 2.56
N ASN A 227 -11.11 18.96 2.20
CA ASN A 227 -10.82 17.52 2.27
C ASN A 227 -11.91 16.63 1.60
N SER A 228 -12.61 17.14 0.61
CA SER A 228 -13.72 16.39 -0.02
C SER A 228 -13.27 15.12 -0.75
N SER A 229 -11.96 14.99 -1.06
CA SER A 229 -11.39 13.76 -1.60
C SER A 229 -11.11 12.68 -0.54
N GLY A 230 -11.04 13.06 0.75
CA GLY A 230 -10.58 12.17 1.82
C GLY A 230 -9.07 11.87 1.81
N PHE A 231 -8.28 12.50 0.93
CA PHE A 231 -6.81 12.33 0.86
C PHE A 231 -6.11 12.74 2.15
N SER A 232 -6.64 13.75 2.85
CA SER A 232 -6.21 14.20 4.18
C SER A 232 -4.72 14.57 4.23
N ALA A 233 -4.26 15.38 3.28
CA ALA A 233 -2.88 15.87 3.28
C ALA A 233 -2.58 16.72 4.52
N LEU A 234 -1.48 16.43 5.18
CA LEU A 234 -0.98 17.13 6.36
C LEU A 234 0.24 17.98 5.99
N PRO A 235 0.43 19.15 6.63
CA PRO A 235 1.50 20.09 6.31
C PRO A 235 2.83 19.66 6.92
N GLY A 236 3.39 18.57 6.43
CA GLY A 236 4.66 18.01 6.88
C GLY A 236 5.89 18.78 6.42
N GLY A 237 5.73 19.82 5.59
CA GLY A 237 6.86 20.57 5.05
C GLY A 237 7.79 19.73 4.18
N GLN A 238 9.06 20.08 4.19
CA GLN A 238 10.11 19.45 3.40
C GLN A 238 11.46 19.49 4.13
N ARG A 239 12.40 18.64 3.73
CA ARG A 239 13.80 18.67 4.19
C ARG A 239 14.66 19.37 3.17
N LEU A 240 15.27 20.47 3.57
CA LEU A 240 16.36 21.13 2.88
C LEU A 240 17.65 20.90 3.67
N SER A 241 18.80 21.31 3.14
CA SER A 241 20.01 21.46 3.95
C SER A 241 20.02 22.90 4.50
N PRO A 242 20.26 23.12 5.78
CA PRO A 242 20.63 22.14 6.82
C PRO A 242 19.44 21.58 7.62
N ALA A 243 18.19 21.95 7.36
CA ALA A 243 17.06 21.63 8.24
C ALA A 243 15.76 21.28 7.49
N SER A 244 14.80 20.69 8.21
CA SER A 244 13.41 20.60 7.76
C SER A 244 12.71 21.94 7.95
N VAL A 245 11.91 22.33 6.96
CA VAL A 245 11.23 23.64 6.90
C VAL A 245 9.75 23.48 6.57
N ASP A 246 8.98 24.54 6.72
CA ASP A 246 7.59 24.68 6.27
C ASP A 246 6.57 23.74 6.92
N ILE A 247 6.90 23.15 8.08
CA ILE A 247 5.89 22.46 8.90
C ILE A 247 4.74 23.41 9.22
N GLY A 248 3.52 22.95 9.03
CA GLY A 248 2.32 23.75 9.21
C GLY A 248 1.97 24.64 8.00
N ASN A 249 2.89 24.88 7.09
CA ASN A 249 2.71 25.77 5.96
C ASN A 249 2.51 25.06 4.62
N GLU A 250 3.26 23.96 4.43
CA GLU A 250 3.28 23.24 3.16
C GLU A 250 3.22 21.73 3.36
N ALA A 251 2.72 21.03 2.35
CA ALA A 251 2.84 19.59 2.20
C ALA A 251 3.39 19.31 0.81
N SER A 252 4.46 18.52 0.74
CA SER A 252 5.12 18.17 -0.52
C SER A 252 5.22 16.66 -0.64
N PHE A 253 4.88 16.13 -1.82
CA PHE A 253 4.81 14.69 -2.10
C PHE A 253 5.60 14.33 -3.33
N TRP A 254 6.52 13.38 -3.21
CA TRP A 254 7.29 12.87 -4.34
C TRP A 254 6.40 12.20 -5.39
N SER A 255 6.76 12.43 -6.65
CA SER A 255 6.46 11.54 -7.76
C SER A 255 7.67 10.62 -8.02
N ALA A 256 7.41 9.38 -8.44
CA ALA A 256 8.46 8.45 -8.86
C ALA A 256 9.12 8.84 -10.21
N THR A 257 8.67 9.92 -10.85
CA THR A 257 9.09 10.36 -12.18
C THR A 257 10.22 11.39 -12.10
N THR A 258 11.33 11.10 -12.78
CA THR A 258 12.43 12.07 -12.99
C THR A 258 11.97 13.19 -13.91
N ASP A 259 12.33 14.44 -13.58
CA ASP A 259 12.25 15.53 -14.54
C ASP A 259 13.53 15.52 -15.41
N VAL A 260 13.35 15.18 -16.67
CA VAL A 260 14.44 15.16 -17.66
C VAL A 260 14.60 16.50 -18.40
N THR A 261 13.67 17.43 -18.20
CA THR A 261 13.65 18.73 -18.87
C THR A 261 14.45 19.78 -18.13
N THR A 262 14.59 19.63 -16.82
CA THR A 262 15.31 20.54 -15.94
C THR A 262 16.52 19.84 -15.33
N GLY A 263 17.69 20.44 -15.35
CA GLY A 263 18.88 19.98 -14.58
C GLY A 263 19.48 18.64 -14.96
N GLY A 264 19.34 18.18 -16.21
CA GLY A 264 20.08 16.98 -16.69
C GLY A 264 19.76 15.67 -15.95
N GLY A 265 18.53 15.51 -15.40
CA GLY A 265 18.10 14.30 -14.70
C GLY A 265 18.41 14.28 -13.19
N GLY A 266 18.96 15.36 -12.64
CA GLY A 266 19.15 15.54 -11.19
C GLY A 266 17.87 15.96 -10.45
N TRP A 267 16.77 16.19 -11.15
CA TRP A 267 15.49 16.67 -10.62
C TRP A 267 14.39 15.62 -10.76
N ALA A 268 13.36 15.75 -9.94
CA ALA A 268 12.18 14.89 -9.98
C ALA A 268 10.91 15.70 -9.69
N TRP A 269 9.80 15.24 -10.25
CA TRP A 269 8.50 15.86 -10.07
C TRP A 269 7.96 15.65 -8.65
N PHE A 270 7.24 16.65 -8.16
CA PHE A 270 6.51 16.58 -6.89
C PHE A 270 5.17 17.31 -6.98
N ARG A 271 4.32 17.08 -5.99
CA ARG A 271 3.07 17.82 -5.76
C ARG A 271 3.15 18.57 -4.45
N GLY A 272 2.90 19.88 -4.52
CA GLY A 272 2.94 20.80 -3.39
C GLY A 272 1.57 21.36 -3.03
N LEU A 273 1.29 21.50 -1.75
CA LEU A 273 0.11 22.14 -1.20
C LEU A 273 0.54 23.24 -0.24
N SER A 274 -0.10 24.41 -0.31
CA SER A 274 0.21 25.53 0.57
C SER A 274 -0.99 25.88 1.46
N ARG A 275 -0.70 26.36 2.66
CA ARG A 275 -1.72 26.92 3.55
C ARG A 275 -2.44 28.14 2.95
N LEU A 276 -1.84 28.80 1.96
CA LEU A 276 -2.36 30.06 1.41
C LEU A 276 -3.44 29.86 0.35
N SER A 277 -3.50 28.71 -0.31
CA SER A 277 -4.42 28.51 -1.44
C SER A 277 -4.97 27.09 -1.52
N GLY A 278 -6.01 26.89 -2.35
CA GLY A 278 -6.56 25.60 -2.73
C GLY A 278 -5.88 24.98 -3.95
N PHE A 279 -4.80 25.56 -4.46
CA PHE A 279 -4.10 25.06 -5.65
C PHE A 279 -3.27 23.82 -5.33
N LEU A 280 -3.13 22.94 -6.31
CA LEU A 280 -2.14 21.88 -6.34
C LEU A 280 -0.94 22.37 -7.17
N ASN A 281 0.18 22.63 -6.51
CA ASN A 281 1.41 23.02 -7.19
C ASN A 281 2.05 21.79 -7.85
N ILE A 282 2.43 21.92 -9.12
CA ILE A 282 3.11 20.90 -9.92
C ILE A 282 4.47 21.47 -10.27
N ALA A 283 5.51 20.90 -9.71
CA ALA A 283 6.87 21.38 -9.92
C ALA A 283 7.88 20.25 -9.84
N SER A 284 9.11 20.53 -10.21
CA SER A 284 10.25 19.64 -9.98
C SER A 284 11.28 20.28 -9.06
N THR A 285 12.04 19.44 -8.38
CA THR A 285 13.10 19.88 -7.48
C THR A 285 14.24 18.88 -7.46
N SER A 286 15.36 19.24 -6.83
CA SER A 286 16.52 18.37 -6.69
C SER A 286 16.17 17.08 -5.96
N LYS A 287 16.69 15.96 -6.43
CA LYS A 287 16.45 14.61 -5.89
C LYS A 287 16.94 14.38 -4.47
N ASP A 288 17.83 15.22 -3.98
CA ASP A 288 18.32 15.21 -2.61
C ASP A 288 17.38 15.93 -1.63
N MET A 289 16.37 16.66 -2.11
CA MET A 289 15.34 17.21 -1.21
C MET A 289 14.58 16.09 -0.50
N GLY A 290 14.17 16.34 0.75
CA GLY A 290 13.33 15.41 1.49
C GLY A 290 11.87 15.81 1.44
N GLN A 291 11.00 14.91 0.96
CA GLN A 291 9.56 15.14 0.90
C GLN A 291 8.78 13.92 1.42
N SER A 292 7.52 14.13 1.72
CA SER A 292 6.61 13.05 2.11
C SER A 292 6.38 12.07 0.96
N VAL A 293 6.01 10.85 1.29
CA VAL A 293 5.60 9.82 0.33
C VAL A 293 4.18 9.34 0.66
N ARG A 294 3.36 9.25 -0.37
CA ARG A 294 2.07 8.56 -0.39
C ARG A 294 2.17 7.41 -1.37
N CYS A 295 1.53 6.30 -1.07
CA CYS A 295 1.52 5.15 -1.96
C CYS A 295 0.18 4.99 -2.67
N LEU A 296 0.26 4.48 -3.89
CA LEU A 296 -0.85 4.11 -4.74
C LEU A 296 -0.86 2.60 -4.91
N LYS A 297 -2.03 1.99 -4.88
CA LYS A 297 -2.20 0.54 -5.10
C LYS A 297 -2.01 0.21 -6.58
N ASP A 298 -1.30 -0.92 -6.86
CA ASP A 298 -1.08 -1.49 -8.19
C ASP A 298 -2.37 -1.96 -8.86
#